data_909f30b4d3367b9f574100db960f8f72
#
_entry.id   909f30b4d3367b9f574100db960f8f72
#
_cell.length_a   1.000
_cell.length_b   1.000
_cell.length_c   1.000
_cell.angle_alpha   90.00
_cell.angle_beta   90.00
_cell.angle_gamma   90.00
#
_symmetry.space_group_name_H-M   'P 1'
#
loop_
_entity.id
_entity.type
_entity.pdbx_description
1 polymer ?
#
loop_
_entity_poly.entity_id
_entity_poly.type
_entity_poly.pdbx_seq_one_letter_code
_entity_poly.pdbx_strand_id
1 'polypeptide(L)'
;MKAITIKQPWATLIALGEKKFETRSWQTKYRGPIAIHAGKSVDKEACEDSWIKGVLAEHGITFWKQLPIGVVLATAEIVECHRVGATLGYASVFDSGKSINGLEVAFGDYTKGRYAWELANVEVLKTPIPAKGQLSLWEWDGDSS
;
A
#
# COMPACT_ATOMS: atom_id res chain seq x y z
N MET A 1 2.52 -14.82 10.19
CA MET A 1 2.94 -13.44 9.83
C MET A 1 1.72 -12.54 9.73
N LYS A 2 1.82 -11.35 10.22
CA LYS A 2 0.74 -10.37 10.02
C LYS A 2 0.58 -10.04 8.55
N ALA A 3 -0.65 -9.78 8.13
CA ALA A 3 -0.98 -9.40 6.77
C ALA A 3 -1.99 -8.27 6.78
N ILE A 4 -2.02 -7.52 5.69
CA ILE A 4 -3.01 -6.48 5.46
C ILE A 4 -3.54 -6.60 4.04
N THR A 5 -4.85 -6.43 3.89
CA THR A 5 -5.51 -6.48 2.59
C THR A 5 -5.66 -5.06 2.04
N ILE A 6 -5.10 -4.84 0.88
CA ILE A 6 -5.04 -3.54 0.22
C ILE A 6 -5.70 -3.64 -1.15
N LYS A 7 -6.53 -2.64 -1.47
CA LYS A 7 -7.15 -2.56 -2.80
C LYS A 7 -6.10 -2.37 -3.89
N GLN A 8 -6.42 -2.82 -5.09
CA GLN A 8 -5.65 -2.45 -6.26
C GLN A 8 -6.14 -1.08 -6.78
N PRO A 9 -5.25 -0.25 -7.32
CA PRO A 9 -3.86 -0.52 -7.74
C PRO A 9 -2.81 -0.36 -6.63
N TRP A 10 -3.20 0.02 -5.42
CA TRP A 10 -2.24 0.39 -4.37
C TRP A 10 -1.39 -0.78 -3.90
N ALA A 11 -1.95 -1.99 -3.82
CA ALA A 11 -1.17 -3.16 -3.44
C ALA A 11 0.00 -3.38 -4.40
N THR A 12 -0.26 -3.30 -5.70
CA THR A 12 0.78 -3.44 -6.72
C THR A 12 1.80 -2.30 -6.65
N LEU A 13 1.36 -1.06 -6.42
CA LEU A 13 2.27 0.06 -6.28
C LEU A 13 3.25 -0.13 -5.11
N ILE A 14 2.78 -0.73 -4.02
CA ILE A 14 3.66 -1.08 -2.90
C ILE A 14 4.66 -2.16 -3.33
N ALA A 15 4.18 -3.22 -3.97
CA ALA A 15 5.03 -4.32 -4.43
C ALA A 15 6.09 -3.84 -5.41
N LEU A 16 5.77 -2.88 -6.26
CA LEU A 16 6.70 -2.29 -7.23
C LEU A 16 7.70 -1.30 -6.59
N GLY A 17 7.56 -0.99 -5.31
CA GLY A 17 8.40 -0.03 -4.63
C GLY A 17 8.06 1.43 -4.90
N GLU A 18 6.97 1.70 -5.60
CA GLU A 18 6.55 3.05 -5.98
C GLU A 18 5.80 3.74 -4.84
N LYS A 19 5.03 2.98 -4.04
CA LYS A 19 4.29 3.49 -2.90
C LYS A 19 4.93 2.95 -1.63
N LYS A 20 5.35 3.87 -0.75
CA LYS A 20 6.12 3.51 0.45
C LYS A 20 5.34 3.70 1.75
N PHE A 21 4.12 4.22 1.67
CA PHE A 21 3.25 4.42 2.82
C PHE A 21 1.87 3.87 2.51
N GLU A 22 1.27 3.19 3.48
CA GLU A 22 -0.13 2.82 3.42
C GLU A 22 -0.91 3.75 4.34
N THR A 23 -1.98 4.38 3.84
CA THR A 23 -2.77 5.32 4.63
C THR A 23 -4.06 4.67 5.10
N ARG A 24 -4.33 4.79 6.39
CA ARG A 24 -5.51 4.22 7.05
C ARG A 24 -6.13 5.25 8.00
N SER A 25 -7.40 5.07 8.31
CA SER A 25 -8.09 5.94 9.27
C SER A 25 -7.75 5.61 10.72
N TRP A 26 -7.03 4.52 10.96
CA TRP A 26 -6.71 4.03 12.29
C TRP A 26 -5.20 3.82 12.45
N GLN A 27 -4.75 3.94 13.70
CA GLN A 27 -3.35 3.79 14.07
C GLN A 27 -3.02 2.34 14.32
N THR A 28 -1.80 1.92 13.96
CA THR A 28 -1.28 0.62 14.36
C THR A 28 -0.10 0.79 15.31
N LYS A 29 -0.06 -0.06 16.33
CA LYS A 29 1.10 -0.17 17.22
C LYS A 29 2.07 -1.24 16.73
N TYR A 30 1.65 -2.07 15.78
CA TYR A 30 2.46 -3.15 15.28
C TYR A 30 3.64 -2.59 14.48
N ARG A 31 4.82 -3.13 14.75
CA ARG A 31 6.05 -2.90 13.97
C ARG A 31 6.63 -4.26 13.63
N GLY A 32 7.13 -4.40 12.41
CA GLY A 32 7.74 -5.64 11.97
C GLY A 32 7.20 -6.13 10.65
N PRO A 33 7.46 -7.41 10.32
CA PRO A 33 7.11 -7.98 9.03
C PRO A 33 5.61 -7.99 8.78
N ILE A 34 5.23 -7.72 7.54
CA ILE A 34 3.85 -7.73 7.11
C ILE A 34 3.74 -8.25 5.67
N ALA A 35 2.74 -9.09 5.43
CA ALA A 35 2.42 -9.54 4.09
C ALA A 35 1.45 -8.56 3.44
N ILE A 36 1.70 -8.22 2.19
CA ILE A 36 0.86 -7.32 1.40
C ILE A 36 -0.06 -8.18 0.55
N HIS A 37 -1.34 -8.21 0.92
CA HIS A 37 -2.36 -8.96 0.23
C HIS A 37 -3.16 -8.02 -0.67
N ALA A 38 -3.25 -8.35 -1.95
CA ALA A 38 -4.11 -7.64 -2.88
C ALA A 38 -5.53 -8.18 -2.74
N GLY A 39 -6.45 -7.34 -2.28
CA GLY A 39 -7.84 -7.71 -2.17
C GLY A 39 -8.51 -7.89 -3.54
N LYS A 40 -9.76 -8.32 -3.53
CA LYS A 40 -10.51 -8.53 -4.76
C LYS A 40 -11.07 -7.24 -5.36
N SER A 41 -11.02 -6.13 -4.61
CA SER A 41 -11.51 -4.84 -5.08
C SER A 41 -10.43 -4.11 -5.87
N VAL A 42 -10.80 -3.63 -7.06
CA VAL A 42 -9.97 -2.75 -7.86
C VAL A 42 -10.67 -1.40 -7.96
N ASP A 43 -9.97 -0.34 -7.58
CA ASP A 43 -10.45 1.01 -7.80
C ASP A 43 -10.09 1.42 -9.24
N LYS A 44 -11.05 1.27 -10.13
CA LYS A 44 -10.86 1.53 -11.56
C LYS A 44 -10.61 3.00 -11.84
N GLU A 45 -11.25 3.89 -11.08
CA GLU A 45 -11.04 5.33 -11.23
C GLU A 45 -9.61 5.71 -10.86
N ALA A 46 -9.08 5.11 -9.79
CA ALA A 46 -7.69 5.35 -9.42
C ALA A 46 -6.73 4.91 -10.51
N CYS A 47 -7.04 3.81 -11.20
CA CYS A 47 -6.22 3.35 -12.32
C CYS A 47 -6.21 4.33 -13.50
N GLU A 48 -7.20 5.20 -13.61
CA GLU A 48 -7.29 6.24 -14.64
C GLU A 48 -6.70 7.58 -14.19
N ASP A 49 -6.35 7.73 -12.93
CA ASP A 49 -5.63 8.90 -12.45
C ASP A 49 -4.31 9.02 -13.21
N SER A 50 -4.00 10.20 -13.72
CA SER A 50 -2.85 10.38 -14.62
C SER A 50 -1.52 9.98 -13.99
N TRP A 51 -1.33 10.23 -12.70
CA TRP A 51 -0.10 9.87 -12.01
C TRP A 51 0.02 8.35 -11.83
N ILE A 52 -1.06 7.72 -11.34
CA ILE A 52 -1.10 6.27 -11.11
C ILE A 52 -0.98 5.54 -12.45
N LYS A 53 -1.75 5.96 -13.44
CA LYS A 53 -1.74 5.37 -14.76
C LYS A 53 -0.35 5.42 -15.40
N GLY A 54 0.32 6.57 -15.28
CA GLY A 54 1.67 6.74 -15.82
C GLY A 54 2.69 5.81 -15.17
N VAL A 55 2.64 5.71 -13.84
CA VAL A 55 3.57 4.86 -13.10
C VAL A 55 3.33 3.39 -13.43
N LEU A 56 2.07 2.96 -13.47
CA LEU A 56 1.74 1.57 -13.83
C LEU A 56 2.20 1.24 -15.25
N ALA A 57 2.05 2.17 -16.19
CA ALA A 57 2.47 1.98 -17.57
C ALA A 57 3.99 1.77 -17.68
N GLU A 58 4.77 2.45 -16.84
CA GLU A 58 6.23 2.25 -16.79
C GLU A 58 6.60 0.81 -16.44
N HIS A 59 5.71 0.09 -15.76
CA HIS A 59 5.89 -1.31 -15.38
C HIS A 59 5.12 -2.27 -16.29
N GLY A 60 4.64 -1.79 -17.44
CA GLY A 60 3.93 -2.62 -18.41
C GLY A 60 2.48 -2.90 -18.04
N ILE A 61 1.92 -2.23 -17.06
CA ILE A 61 0.53 -2.40 -16.64
C ILE A 61 -0.29 -1.27 -17.26
N THR A 62 -1.09 -1.60 -18.27
CA THR A 62 -1.86 -0.63 -19.05
C THR A 62 -3.36 -0.80 -18.92
N PHE A 63 -3.79 -1.84 -18.21
CA PHE A 63 -5.21 -2.14 -18.05
C PHE A 63 -5.46 -2.76 -16.67
N TRP A 64 -6.50 -2.30 -15.98
CA TRP A 64 -6.75 -2.70 -14.59
C TRP A 64 -6.92 -4.21 -14.38
N LYS A 65 -7.37 -4.95 -15.39
CA LYS A 65 -7.49 -6.40 -15.30
C LYS A 65 -6.14 -7.13 -15.23
N GLN A 66 -5.05 -6.45 -15.54
CA GLN A 66 -3.71 -7.02 -15.38
C GLN A 66 -3.26 -7.05 -13.92
N LEU A 67 -3.95 -6.32 -13.05
CA LEU A 67 -3.60 -6.28 -11.63
C LEU A 67 -4.05 -7.57 -10.94
N PRO A 68 -3.16 -8.27 -10.25
CA PRO A 68 -3.53 -9.48 -9.54
C PRO A 68 -4.42 -9.18 -8.34
N ILE A 69 -5.36 -10.07 -8.06
CA ILE A 69 -6.29 -9.91 -6.93
C ILE A 69 -6.40 -11.23 -6.16
N GLY A 70 -6.78 -11.15 -4.89
CA GLY A 70 -6.97 -12.34 -4.05
C GLY A 70 -5.67 -13.07 -3.73
N VAL A 71 -4.55 -12.38 -3.77
CA VAL A 71 -3.22 -13.00 -3.60
C VAL A 71 -2.33 -12.14 -2.71
N VAL A 72 -1.38 -12.78 -2.04
CA VAL A 72 -0.26 -12.07 -1.41
C VAL A 72 0.78 -11.81 -2.47
N LEU A 73 1.17 -10.54 -2.62
CA LEU A 73 2.12 -10.09 -3.66
C LEU A 73 3.53 -9.94 -3.16
N ALA A 74 3.68 -9.52 -1.91
CA ALA A 74 4.96 -9.09 -1.39
C ALA A 74 4.95 -9.17 0.13
N THR A 75 6.14 -9.05 0.73
CA THR A 75 6.29 -8.80 2.15
C THR A 75 6.99 -7.46 2.32
N ALA A 76 6.80 -6.85 3.47
CA ALA A 76 7.45 -5.59 3.83
C ALA A 76 7.62 -5.56 5.34
N GLU A 77 8.11 -4.43 5.85
CA GLU A 77 8.13 -4.16 7.29
C GLU A 77 7.40 -2.86 7.56
N ILE A 78 6.55 -2.84 8.57
CA ILE A 78 6.02 -1.59 9.11
C ILE A 78 7.08 -1.06 10.07
N VAL A 79 7.69 0.07 9.72
CA VAL A 79 8.77 0.65 10.53
C VAL A 79 8.31 1.82 11.36
N GLU A 80 7.22 2.48 10.96
CA GLU A 80 6.65 3.60 11.71
C GLU A 80 5.19 3.82 11.30
N CYS A 81 4.43 4.44 12.18
CA CYS A 81 3.05 4.86 11.91
C CYS A 81 2.93 6.34 12.27
N HIS A 82 2.74 7.18 11.26
CA HIS A 82 2.71 8.63 11.43
C HIS A 82 1.26 9.13 11.37
N ARG A 83 0.91 10.08 12.25
CA ARG A 83 -0.35 10.79 12.13
C ARG A 83 -0.17 11.98 11.20
N VAL A 84 -1.06 12.12 10.23
CA VAL A 84 -1.02 13.24 9.28
C VAL A 84 -1.44 14.52 9.99
N GLY A 85 -0.55 15.51 10.02
CA GLY A 85 -0.79 16.80 10.67
C GLY A 85 -1.40 17.81 9.72
N ALA A 86 -0.85 17.95 8.52
CA ALA A 86 -1.35 18.89 7.53
C ALA A 86 -0.95 18.44 6.14
N THR A 87 -1.83 18.66 5.17
CA THR A 87 -1.54 18.37 3.76
C THR A 87 -2.02 19.54 2.91
N LEU A 88 -1.16 20.01 2.03
CA LEU A 88 -1.47 21.06 1.07
C LEU A 88 -0.91 20.66 -0.28
N GLY A 89 -1.80 20.41 -1.25
CA GLY A 89 -1.38 19.94 -2.57
C GLY A 89 -0.67 18.59 -2.46
N TYR A 90 0.55 18.52 -2.98
CA TYR A 90 1.36 17.33 -2.96
C TYR A 90 2.44 17.36 -1.86
N ALA A 91 2.16 18.02 -0.76
CA ALA A 91 3.04 18.05 0.41
C ALA A 91 2.25 17.70 1.64
N SER A 92 2.77 16.81 2.46
CA SER A 92 2.15 16.39 3.72
C SER A 92 3.19 16.40 4.83
N VAL A 93 2.82 16.93 5.99
CA VAL A 93 3.66 16.96 7.17
C VAL A 93 2.97 16.15 8.27
N PHE A 94 3.73 15.23 8.86
CA PHE A 94 3.24 14.39 9.94
C PHE A 94 3.50 15.05 11.30
N ASP A 95 2.75 14.64 12.31
CA ASP A 95 2.95 15.15 13.67
C ASP A 95 4.36 14.89 14.20
N SER A 96 5.02 13.85 13.67
CA SER A 96 6.42 13.54 14.01
C SER A 96 7.43 14.55 13.48
N GLY A 97 7.01 15.43 12.57
CA GLY A 97 7.89 16.36 11.88
C GLY A 97 8.40 15.87 10.53
N LYS A 98 8.26 14.57 10.26
CA LYS A 98 8.60 14.01 8.93
C LYS A 98 7.63 14.56 7.90
N SER A 99 8.11 14.82 6.71
CA SER A 99 7.27 15.26 5.59
C SER A 99 7.52 14.42 4.36
N ILE A 100 6.51 14.37 3.51
CA ILE A 100 6.58 13.72 2.21
C ILE A 100 5.98 14.63 1.15
N ASN A 101 6.33 14.40 -0.10
CA ASN A 101 5.79 15.19 -1.21
C ASN A 101 5.71 14.36 -2.48
N GLY A 102 5.14 14.96 -3.52
CA GLY A 102 5.11 14.40 -4.86
C GLY A 102 4.18 13.21 -5.00
N LEU A 103 4.65 12.18 -5.73
CA LEU A 103 3.84 11.01 -6.05
C LEU A 103 3.35 10.25 -4.83
N GLU A 104 4.13 10.23 -3.76
CA GLU A 104 3.73 9.52 -2.55
C GLU A 104 2.41 10.08 -2.00
N VAL A 105 2.25 11.41 -2.04
CA VAL A 105 1.01 12.05 -1.61
C VAL A 105 -0.13 11.71 -2.57
N ALA A 106 0.15 11.63 -3.87
CA ALA A 106 -0.82 11.26 -4.88
C ALA A 106 -1.31 9.80 -4.72
N PHE A 107 -0.51 8.94 -4.10
CA PHE A 107 -0.81 7.52 -3.93
C PHE A 107 -1.58 7.19 -2.66
N GLY A 108 -2.05 8.17 -1.90
CA GLY A 108 -2.75 7.90 -0.66
C GLY A 108 -3.73 8.99 -0.27
N ASP A 109 -4.47 8.72 0.79
CA ASP A 109 -5.37 9.70 1.39
C ASP A 109 -4.69 10.30 2.62
N TYR A 110 -4.12 11.47 2.45
CA TYR A 110 -3.38 12.19 3.49
C TYR A 110 -4.23 13.29 4.15
N THR A 111 -5.52 13.04 4.29
CA THR A 111 -6.40 13.92 5.05
C THR A 111 -5.90 14.00 6.50
N LYS A 112 -5.92 15.21 7.06
CA LYS A 112 -5.51 15.45 8.45
C LYS A 112 -6.17 14.46 9.40
N GLY A 113 -5.37 13.88 10.29
CA GLY A 113 -5.82 12.93 11.29
C GLY A 113 -5.80 11.47 10.85
N ARG A 114 -5.58 11.20 9.58
CA ARG A 114 -5.34 9.83 9.13
C ARG A 114 -3.94 9.40 9.50
N TYR A 115 -3.65 8.13 9.29
CA TYR A 115 -2.36 7.53 9.65
C TYR A 115 -1.65 7.01 8.41
N ALA A 116 -0.37 7.33 8.31
CA ALA A 116 0.50 6.87 7.24
C ALA A 116 1.47 5.84 7.82
N TRP A 117 1.32 4.59 7.42
CA TRP A 117 2.17 3.49 7.85
C TRP A 117 3.37 3.44 6.94
N GLU A 118 4.53 3.67 7.50
CA GLU A 118 5.77 3.67 6.73
C GLU A 118 6.25 2.25 6.53
N LEU A 119 6.43 1.88 5.27
CA LEU A 119 6.87 0.54 4.86
C LEU A 119 8.31 0.59 4.40
N ALA A 120 9.05 -0.48 4.68
CA ALA A 120 10.43 -0.64 4.26
C ALA A 120 10.68 -2.09 3.86
N ASN A 121 11.80 -2.33 3.21
CA ASN A 121 12.29 -3.67 2.88
C ASN A 121 11.25 -4.51 2.13
N VAL A 122 10.64 -3.92 1.11
CA VAL A 122 9.65 -4.62 0.28
C VAL A 122 10.34 -5.70 -0.53
N GLU A 123 9.83 -6.93 -0.40
CA GLU A 123 10.29 -8.07 -1.18
C GLU A 123 9.11 -8.64 -1.95
N VAL A 124 9.20 -8.62 -3.27
CA VAL A 124 8.15 -9.16 -4.14
C VAL A 124 8.24 -10.69 -4.12
N LEU A 125 7.11 -11.35 -3.92
CA LEU A 125 7.07 -12.80 -4.02
C LEU A 125 7.30 -13.22 -5.47
N LYS A 126 8.10 -14.26 -5.64
CA LYS A 126 8.38 -14.81 -6.97
C LYS A 126 7.10 -15.25 -7.66
N THR A 127 6.20 -15.85 -6.90
CA THR A 127 4.87 -16.23 -7.37
C THR A 127 3.85 -15.76 -6.35
N PRO A 128 2.86 -14.95 -6.76
CA PRO A 128 1.79 -14.54 -5.83
C PRO A 128 1.09 -15.76 -5.24
N ILE A 129 0.74 -15.69 -3.97
CA ILE A 129 0.14 -16.81 -3.23
C ILE A 129 -1.33 -16.50 -2.97
N PRO A 130 -2.28 -17.32 -3.50
CA PRO A 130 -3.70 -17.12 -3.22
C PRO A 130 -3.99 -17.13 -1.73
N ALA A 131 -4.79 -16.19 -1.29
CA ALA A 131 -5.22 -16.10 0.10
C ALA A 131 -6.51 -15.30 0.18
N LYS A 132 -7.36 -15.67 1.14
CA LYS A 132 -8.58 -14.92 1.42
C LYS A 132 -8.24 -13.75 2.33
N GLY A 133 -8.61 -12.55 1.91
CA GLY A 133 -8.38 -11.35 2.72
C GLY A 133 -9.32 -11.27 3.93
N GLN A 134 -8.88 -10.51 4.92
CA GLN A 134 -9.64 -10.24 6.13
C GLN A 134 -9.49 -8.75 6.47
N LEU A 135 -10.30 -8.27 7.41
CA LEU A 135 -10.24 -6.89 7.86
C LEU A 135 -9.06 -6.67 8.80
N SER A 136 -8.59 -5.44 8.85
CA SER A 136 -7.51 -4.99 9.73
C SER A 136 -6.22 -5.78 9.50
N LEU A 137 -5.39 -5.90 10.53
CA LEU A 137 -4.25 -6.81 10.50
C LEU A 137 -4.74 -8.21 10.83
N TRP A 138 -4.37 -9.17 10.01
CA TRP A 138 -4.80 -10.56 10.19
C TRP A 138 -3.61 -11.50 10.09
N GLU A 139 -3.81 -12.73 10.58
CA GLU A 139 -2.73 -13.72 10.53
C GLU A 139 -2.79 -14.48 9.23
N TRP A 140 -1.68 -14.44 8.51
CA TRP A 140 -1.44 -15.25 7.33
C TRP A 140 -0.46 -16.36 7.70
N ASP A 141 -0.80 -17.59 7.36
CA ASP A 141 0.05 -18.73 7.68
C ASP A 141 1.28 -18.82 6.77
N GLY A 142 1.47 -17.83 5.94
CA GLY A 142 2.61 -17.71 5.07
C GLY A 142 2.47 -18.58 3.85
N ASP A 143 3.47 -19.38 3.64
CA ASP A 143 3.51 -20.27 2.52
C ASP A 143 2.56 -21.43 2.74
N SER A 144 1.61 -21.59 1.86
CA SER A 144 0.71 -22.73 1.87
C SER A 144 1.26 -23.93 1.11
N SER A 145 2.50 -23.85 0.75
CA SER A 145 3.17 -24.88 0.00
C SER A 145 3.13 -26.24 0.68
#